data_0af8b0884baa61172b7e6a8efef51ee2
#
_entry.id   0af8b0884baa61172b7e6a8efef51ee2
#
_cell.length_a   1.000
_cell.length_b   1.000
_cell.length_c   1.000
_cell.angle_alpha   90.00
_cell.angle_beta   90.00
_cell.angle_gamma   90.00
#
_symmetry.space_group_name_H-M   'P 1'
#
loop_
_entity.id
_entity.type
_entity.pdbx_description
1 polymer ?
#
loop_
_entity_poly.entity_id
_entity_poly.type
_entity_poly.pdbx_seq_one_letter_code
_entity_poly.pdbx_strand_id
1 'polypeptide(L)'
;MRLQPLDVLSSESESHNISVRRQELKSQHWNRAKSILLAENEGITLNDNHWAVIKYLRKYYLYEGMPRYAFTLSKKLTKQFATQGGSKYLYNLFTGGPVTQGSRLASLHTPSGATDTSFGTRF
;
A
#
# COMPACT_ATOMS: atom_id res chain seq x y z
N MET A 1 -36.10 -13.24 8.55
CA MET A 1 -35.66 -11.89 8.61
C MET A 1 -35.17 -11.40 7.26
N ARG A 2 -35.51 -10.23 6.94
CA ARG A 2 -35.20 -9.71 5.62
C ARG A 2 -34.11 -8.65 5.68
N LEU A 3 -33.16 -8.72 4.75
CA LEU A 3 -32.09 -7.73 4.67
C LEU A 3 -32.63 -6.36 4.29
N GLN A 4 -32.01 -5.34 4.83
CA GLN A 4 -32.33 -3.98 4.43
C GLN A 4 -31.81 -3.75 3.01
N PRO A 5 -32.57 -3.05 2.16
CA PRO A 5 -32.08 -2.76 0.82
C PRO A 5 -30.73 -2.04 0.82
N LEU A 6 -30.51 -1.18 1.78
CA LEU A 6 -29.26 -0.44 1.89
C LEU A 6 -28.08 -1.38 2.15
N ASP A 7 -28.29 -2.38 3.02
CA ASP A 7 -27.24 -3.35 3.32
C ASP A 7 -26.87 -4.16 2.09
N VAL A 8 -27.84 -4.58 1.31
CA VAL A 8 -27.62 -5.34 0.11
C VAL A 8 -26.83 -4.54 -0.91
N LEU A 9 -27.23 -3.29 -1.12
CA LEU A 9 -26.56 -2.41 -2.06
C LEU A 9 -25.12 -2.14 -1.67
N SER A 10 -24.92 -1.92 -0.37
CA SER A 10 -23.58 -1.66 0.15
C SER A 10 -22.66 -2.85 -0.08
N SER A 11 -23.15 -4.05 0.19
CA SER A 11 -22.38 -5.28 0.01
C SER A 11 -22.04 -5.50 -1.46
N GLU A 12 -23.00 -5.31 -2.34
CA GLU A 12 -22.78 -5.47 -3.78
C GLU A 12 -21.78 -4.45 -4.29
N SER A 13 -21.87 -3.24 -3.80
CA SER A 13 -20.97 -2.16 -4.17
C SER A 13 -19.54 -2.47 -3.79
N GLU A 14 -19.34 -3.00 -2.58
CA GLU A 14 -18.00 -3.38 -2.12
C GLU A 14 -17.42 -4.50 -2.95
N SER A 15 -18.23 -5.51 -3.26
CA SER A 15 -17.79 -6.62 -4.09
C SER A 15 -17.38 -6.15 -5.49
N HIS A 16 -18.16 -5.24 -6.04
CA HIS A 16 -17.88 -4.69 -7.36
C HIS A 16 -16.56 -3.91 -7.34
N ASN A 17 -16.36 -3.08 -6.32
CA ASN A 17 -15.15 -2.28 -6.20
C ASN A 17 -13.91 -3.15 -6.07
N ILE A 18 -14.02 -4.24 -5.30
CA ILE A 18 -12.91 -5.19 -5.17
C ILE A 18 -12.60 -5.82 -6.52
N SER A 19 -13.62 -6.21 -7.27
CA SER A 19 -13.44 -6.80 -8.60
C SER A 19 -12.72 -5.85 -9.54
N VAL A 20 -13.12 -4.57 -9.53
CA VAL A 20 -12.48 -3.56 -10.37
C VAL A 20 -11.02 -3.41 -10.00
N ARG A 21 -10.72 -3.28 -8.72
CA ARG A 21 -9.35 -3.13 -8.27
C ARG A 21 -8.51 -4.36 -8.57
N ARG A 22 -9.10 -5.55 -8.46
CA ARG A 22 -8.39 -6.78 -8.80
C ARG A 22 -7.99 -6.79 -10.27
N GLN A 23 -8.87 -6.33 -11.16
CA GLN A 23 -8.54 -6.23 -12.57
C GLN A 23 -7.45 -5.20 -12.83
N GLU A 24 -7.51 -4.07 -12.14
CA GLU A 24 -6.46 -3.07 -12.25
C GLU A 24 -5.10 -3.63 -11.87
N LEU A 25 -5.05 -4.35 -10.74
CA LEU A 25 -3.80 -4.94 -10.28
C LEU A 25 -3.28 -5.99 -11.25
N LYS A 26 -4.17 -6.77 -11.82
CA LYS A 26 -3.78 -7.76 -12.83
C LYS A 26 -3.21 -7.10 -14.07
N SER A 27 -3.82 -6.00 -14.51
CA SER A 27 -3.38 -5.31 -15.72
C SER A 27 -2.00 -4.68 -15.59
N GLN A 28 -1.52 -4.47 -14.36
CA GLN A 28 -0.18 -3.97 -14.13
C GLN A 28 0.88 -5.02 -14.41
N HIS A 29 0.50 -6.29 -14.45
CA HIS A 29 1.44 -7.40 -14.61
C HIS A 29 2.57 -7.32 -13.58
N TRP A 30 2.20 -6.96 -12.35
CA TRP A 30 3.19 -6.85 -11.27
C TRP A 30 3.80 -8.20 -10.94
N ASN A 31 5.08 -8.20 -10.64
CA ASN A 31 5.76 -9.35 -10.08
C ASN A 31 6.90 -8.86 -9.19
N ARG A 32 7.56 -9.81 -8.51
CA ARG A 32 8.63 -9.46 -7.60
C ARG A 32 9.81 -8.79 -8.30
N ALA A 33 10.08 -9.19 -9.54
CA ALA A 33 11.17 -8.62 -10.29
C ALA A 33 10.99 -7.13 -10.51
N LYS A 34 9.76 -6.68 -10.75
CA LYS A 34 9.50 -5.25 -10.92
C LYS A 34 9.81 -4.47 -9.66
N SER A 35 9.39 -5.00 -8.50
CA SER A 35 9.69 -4.34 -7.23
C SER A 35 11.20 -4.33 -6.96
N ILE A 36 11.90 -5.41 -7.30
CA ILE A 36 13.34 -5.47 -7.12
C ILE A 36 14.04 -4.39 -7.95
N LEU A 37 13.64 -4.23 -9.21
CA LEU A 37 14.20 -3.20 -10.06
C LEU A 37 13.97 -1.80 -9.51
N LEU A 38 12.76 -1.53 -9.05
CA LEU A 38 12.45 -0.23 -8.47
C LEU A 38 13.27 0.01 -7.21
N ALA A 39 13.41 -1.02 -6.39
CA ALA A 39 14.17 -0.91 -5.15
C ALA A 39 15.65 -0.65 -5.44
N GLU A 40 16.21 -1.33 -6.42
CA GLU A 40 17.60 -1.14 -6.80
C GLU A 40 17.86 0.30 -7.24
N ASN A 41 16.92 0.87 -7.98
CA ASN A 41 17.02 2.27 -8.40
C ASN A 41 17.03 3.22 -7.22
N GLU A 42 16.48 2.80 -6.10
CA GLU A 42 16.41 3.64 -4.90
C GLU A 42 17.40 3.21 -3.83
N GLY A 43 18.30 2.30 -4.17
CA GLY A 43 19.35 1.87 -3.25
C GLY A 43 18.91 0.92 -2.17
N ILE A 44 17.82 0.21 -2.39
CA ILE A 44 17.27 -0.72 -1.40
C ILE A 44 17.41 -2.16 -1.89
N THR A 45 17.91 -3.03 -1.02
CA THR A 45 17.91 -4.47 -1.26
C THR A 45 16.74 -5.07 -0.50
N LEU A 46 15.77 -5.62 -1.22
CA LEU A 46 14.57 -6.16 -0.60
C LEU A 46 14.85 -7.49 0.10
N ASN A 47 14.37 -7.60 1.33
CA ASN A 47 14.44 -8.85 2.08
C ASN A 47 13.03 -9.24 2.50
N ASP A 48 12.91 -10.32 3.27
CA ASP A 48 11.59 -10.83 3.65
C ASP A 48 10.74 -9.80 4.39
N ASN A 49 11.38 -8.93 5.17
CA ASN A 49 10.65 -7.90 5.90
C ASN A 49 10.03 -6.88 4.94
N HIS A 50 10.78 -6.50 3.92
CA HIS A 50 10.23 -5.60 2.89
C HIS A 50 9.06 -6.25 2.17
N TRP A 51 9.21 -7.53 1.83
CA TRP A 51 8.15 -8.24 1.12
C TRP A 51 6.87 -8.32 1.93
N ALA A 52 6.97 -8.49 3.23
CA ALA A 52 5.79 -8.52 4.08
C ALA A 52 5.02 -7.21 3.99
N VAL A 53 5.73 -6.08 3.97
CA VAL A 53 5.09 -4.77 3.86
C VAL A 53 4.50 -4.59 2.46
N ILE A 54 5.24 -4.94 1.42
CA ILE A 54 4.75 -4.82 0.05
C ILE A 54 3.48 -5.64 -0.15
N LYS A 55 3.48 -6.87 0.35
CA LYS A 55 2.28 -7.72 0.26
C LYS A 55 1.11 -7.12 1.01
N TYR A 56 1.37 -6.56 2.19
CA TYR A 56 0.32 -5.93 2.96
C TYR A 56 -0.29 -4.74 2.22
N LEU A 57 0.58 -3.91 1.62
CA LEU A 57 0.11 -2.74 0.88
C LEU A 57 -0.76 -3.14 -0.31
N ARG A 58 -0.33 -4.13 -1.08
CA ARG A 58 -1.11 -4.58 -2.23
C ARG A 58 -2.44 -5.20 -1.81
N LYS A 59 -2.43 -5.96 -0.72
CA LYS A 59 -3.65 -6.54 -0.18
C LYS A 59 -4.60 -5.46 0.35
N TYR A 60 -4.03 -4.48 1.05
CA TYR A 60 -4.80 -3.36 1.57
C TYR A 60 -5.49 -2.62 0.42
N TYR A 61 -4.73 -2.31 -0.63
CA TYR A 61 -5.31 -1.63 -1.78
C TYR A 61 -6.45 -2.44 -2.40
N LEU A 62 -6.26 -3.74 -2.53
CA LEU A 62 -7.27 -4.60 -3.15
C LEU A 62 -8.59 -4.55 -2.37
N TYR A 63 -8.53 -4.71 -1.06
CA TYR A 63 -9.74 -4.84 -0.25
C TYR A 63 -10.29 -3.51 0.26
N GLU A 64 -9.42 -2.55 0.55
CA GLU A 64 -9.86 -1.28 1.10
C GLU A 64 -9.84 -0.13 0.11
N GLY A 65 -9.10 -0.28 -0.97
CA GLY A 65 -8.89 0.79 -1.92
C GLY A 65 -7.82 1.76 -1.43
N MET A 66 -7.51 2.74 -2.25
CA MET A 66 -6.53 3.76 -1.87
C MET A 66 -7.13 4.66 -0.80
N PRO A 67 -6.48 4.80 0.36
CA PRO A 67 -7.00 5.68 1.38
C PRO A 67 -6.94 7.13 0.91
N ARG A 68 -7.87 7.94 1.42
CA ARG A 68 -7.94 9.33 1.04
C ARG A 68 -6.70 10.10 1.45
N TYR A 69 -6.13 9.76 2.62
CA TYR A 69 -4.97 10.45 3.16
C TYR A 69 -3.88 9.47 3.52
N ALA A 70 -2.64 9.88 3.29
CA ALA A 70 -1.47 9.09 3.65
C ALA A 70 -1.44 8.75 5.13
N PHE A 71 -1.93 9.64 5.95
CA PHE A 71 -2.00 9.46 7.39
C PHE A 71 -2.77 8.19 7.76
N THR A 72 -3.88 7.91 7.07
CA THR A 72 -4.69 6.72 7.33
C THR A 72 -3.87 5.46 7.09
N LEU A 73 -3.16 5.41 5.98
CA LEU A 73 -2.35 4.23 5.65
C LEU A 73 -1.16 4.11 6.60
N SER A 74 -0.55 5.23 6.96
CA SER A 74 0.55 5.24 7.91
C SER A 74 0.15 4.62 9.24
N LYS A 75 -1.02 4.97 9.74
CA LYS A 75 -1.53 4.42 10.99
C LYS A 75 -1.79 2.91 10.88
N LYS A 76 -2.35 2.48 9.76
CA LYS A 76 -2.62 1.07 9.53
C LYS A 76 -1.32 0.27 9.48
N LEU A 77 -0.30 0.79 8.79
CA LEU A 77 0.99 0.13 8.71
C LEU A 77 1.65 0.03 10.07
N THR A 78 1.65 1.13 10.81
CA THR A 78 2.26 1.15 12.15
C THR A 78 1.61 0.12 13.06
N LYS A 79 0.30 0.02 13.00
CA LYS A 79 -0.44 -0.95 13.81
C LYS A 79 -0.15 -2.39 13.37
N GLN A 80 -0.12 -2.62 12.06
CA GLN A 80 0.10 -3.95 11.52
C GLN A 80 1.46 -4.50 11.90
N PHE A 81 2.47 -3.64 11.91
CA PHE A 81 3.85 -4.04 12.20
C PHE A 81 4.34 -3.57 13.56
N ALA A 82 3.39 -3.37 14.50
CA ALA A 82 3.72 -2.87 15.83
C ALA A 82 4.67 -3.79 16.59
N THR A 83 4.47 -5.11 16.47
CA THR A 83 5.32 -6.07 17.18
C THR A 83 6.76 -6.08 16.69
N GLN A 84 6.98 -5.67 15.44
CA GLN A 84 8.32 -5.59 14.87
C GLN A 84 9.00 -4.26 15.19
N GLY A 85 8.27 -3.27 15.67
CA GLY A 85 8.84 -1.98 16.02
C GLY A 85 8.04 -0.78 15.50
N GLY A 86 6.94 -1.03 14.82
CA GLY A 86 6.05 0.03 14.38
C GLY A 86 6.70 1.00 13.41
N SER A 87 6.47 2.29 13.63
CA SER A 87 6.93 3.34 12.73
C SER A 87 8.44 3.31 12.51
N LYS A 88 9.20 3.18 13.59
CA LYS A 88 10.66 3.17 13.49
C LYS A 88 11.15 2.01 12.63
N TYR A 89 10.58 0.84 12.83
CA TYR A 89 10.90 -0.34 12.04
C TYR A 89 10.63 -0.09 10.56
N LEU A 90 9.46 0.48 10.27
CA LEU A 90 9.06 0.74 8.88
C LEU A 90 9.97 1.76 8.19
N TYR A 91 10.38 2.80 8.91
CA TYR A 91 11.28 3.79 8.34
C TYR A 91 12.70 3.24 8.15
N ASN A 92 13.08 2.23 8.92
CA ASN A 92 14.34 1.56 8.68
C ASN A 92 14.31 0.73 7.40
N LEU A 93 13.16 0.12 7.10
CA LEU A 93 13.00 -0.65 5.87
C LEU A 93 12.89 0.24 4.64
N PHE A 94 12.11 1.30 4.76
CA PHE A 94 11.84 2.23 3.66
C PHE A 94 12.26 3.63 4.11
N THR A 95 13.52 3.95 3.86
CA THR A 95 14.09 5.20 4.32
C THR A 95 13.46 6.43 3.68
N GLY A 96 12.84 6.25 2.52
CA GLY A 96 12.06 7.29 1.87
C GLY A 96 10.63 7.40 2.37
N GLY A 97 10.31 6.65 3.42
CA GLY A 97 8.98 6.65 4.03
C GLY A 97 8.16 5.42 3.63
N PRO A 98 7.59 4.72 4.62
CA PRO A 98 6.87 3.47 4.32
C PRO A 98 5.65 3.66 3.44
N VAL A 99 4.94 4.79 3.55
CA VAL A 99 3.79 5.04 2.69
C VAL A 99 4.24 5.40 1.28
N THR A 100 5.11 6.41 1.15
CA THR A 100 5.54 6.88 -0.16
C THR A 100 6.38 5.85 -0.90
N GLN A 101 7.48 5.44 -0.29
CA GLN A 101 8.40 4.52 -0.92
C GLN A 101 7.82 3.11 -1.00
N GLY A 102 7.15 2.67 0.07
CA GLY A 102 6.51 1.36 0.07
C GLY A 102 5.47 1.23 -1.02
N SER A 103 4.61 2.22 -1.18
CA SER A 103 3.59 2.21 -2.24
C SER A 103 4.22 2.19 -3.62
N ARG A 104 5.26 3.00 -3.81
CA ARG A 104 5.97 3.07 -5.08
C ARG A 104 6.58 1.71 -5.43
N LEU A 105 7.26 1.08 -4.48
CA LEU A 105 7.87 -0.23 -4.70
C LEU A 105 6.84 -1.33 -4.88
N ALA A 106 5.66 -1.14 -4.33
CA ALA A 106 4.55 -2.08 -4.50
C ALA A 106 3.79 -1.85 -5.81
N SER A 107 4.20 -0.87 -6.60
CA SER A 107 3.55 -0.47 -7.85
C SER A 107 2.12 0.00 -7.61
N LEU A 108 1.95 0.80 -6.57
CA LEU A 108 0.66 1.39 -6.22
C LEU A 108 0.77 2.91 -6.25
N HIS A 109 -0.37 3.56 -6.44
CA HIS A 109 -0.42 5.01 -6.34
C HIS A 109 -0.17 5.44 -4.90
N THR A 110 0.37 6.64 -4.73
CA THR A 110 0.63 7.18 -3.41
C THR A 110 -0.57 8.00 -2.93
N PRO A 111 -1.03 7.78 -1.68
CA PRO A 111 -2.17 8.56 -1.18
C PRO A 111 -1.84 10.04 -1.04
N SER A 112 -2.89 10.86 -1.03
CA SER A 112 -2.74 12.29 -0.81
C SER A 112 -2.07 12.59 0.53
N GLY A 113 -1.21 13.57 0.55
CA GLY A 113 -0.52 13.96 1.77
C GLY A 113 0.78 13.24 2.01
N ALA A 114 1.10 12.23 1.18
CA ALA A 114 2.38 11.55 1.28
C ALA A 114 3.46 12.45 0.70
N THR A 115 4.61 12.48 1.37
CA THR A 115 5.74 13.26 0.92
C THR A 115 6.83 12.32 0.42
N ASP A 116 7.34 12.60 -0.75
CA ASP A 116 8.44 11.81 -1.27
C ASP A 116 9.74 12.47 -0.86
N THR A 117 10.37 11.92 0.15
CA THR A 117 11.57 12.51 0.71
C THR A 117 12.74 12.48 -0.25
N SER A 118 12.69 11.65 -1.28
CA SER A 118 13.77 11.62 -2.25
C SER A 118 13.84 12.88 -3.10
N PHE A 119 12.76 13.66 -3.15
CA PHE A 119 12.77 14.93 -3.86
C PHE A 119 13.25 16.08 -3.01
N GLY A 120 13.42 15.89 -1.78
CA GLY A 120 13.78 16.97 -0.93
C GLY A 120 12.73 17.94 -0.98
N THR A 121 12.79 18.72 -1.55
CA THR A 121 12.07 19.52 -1.58
C THR A 121 11.22 19.84 -2.45
N ARG A 122 11.08 19.68 -3.10
CA ARG A 122 10.42 19.97 -3.88
C ARG A 122 9.40 20.43 -3.75
N PHE A 123 9.14 20.73 -3.69
CA PHE A 123 8.17 21.07 -3.65
C PHE A 123 7.64 21.20 -2.93
#